data_94174866647b141a14c8ea39b092a30e
#
_entry.id   94174866647b141a14c8ea39b092a30e
#
_cell.length_a   1.000
_cell.length_b   1.000
_cell.length_c   1.000
_cell.angle_alpha   90.00
_cell.angle_beta   90.00
_cell.angle_gamma   90.00
#
_symmetry.space_group_name_H-M   'P 1'
#
loop_
_entity.id
_entity.type
_entity.pdbx_description
1 polymer ?
#
loop_
_entity_poly.entity_id
_entity_poly.type
_entity_poly.pdbx_seq_one_letter_code
_entity_poly.pdbx_strand_id
1 'polypeptide(L)'
;MDFAPTPYTAPDFSLPSLADAPNATLVPAPKDFVAPENYHAMSIYPEYLKIDGEWVLARDSRMDCVAVVEDGAVFVREFRHIRAGDLIACGRTENGEEGILVYTEGFRSLTAAENGAPHPGGHDNFAFRLGRSRETAFSRDYDELYELLRHERDHGFIVWVMGPAFTFNGFSRDAFAKIVDAGYADAVFAGNALATHDLEGAYFHTSLGQDIETQENRPNGHYHHLDTINR
;
A
#
# COMPACT_ATOMS: atom_id res chain seq x y z
N MET A 1 21.41 -15.42 20.32
CA MET A 1 21.41 -13.99 19.93
C MET A 1 20.28 -13.34 20.67
N ASP A 2 20.57 -12.39 21.53
CA ASP A 2 19.51 -11.64 22.18
C ASP A 2 18.87 -10.72 21.14
N PHE A 3 17.57 -10.82 21.00
CA PHE A 3 16.79 -9.95 20.10
C PHE A 3 16.76 -8.55 20.71
N ALA A 4 17.34 -7.57 20.01
CA ALA A 4 17.21 -6.15 20.33
C ALA A 4 16.30 -5.49 19.29
N PRO A 5 15.15 -4.94 19.67
CA PRO A 5 14.29 -4.22 18.74
C PRO A 5 15.02 -2.98 18.21
N THR A 6 14.81 -2.66 16.92
CA THR A 6 15.34 -1.42 16.34
C THR A 6 14.69 -0.23 17.05
N PRO A 7 15.46 0.68 17.64
CA PRO A 7 14.90 1.85 18.33
C PRO A 7 14.21 2.78 17.31
N TYR A 8 13.08 3.35 17.71
CA TYR A 8 12.42 4.39 16.96
C TYR A 8 13.08 5.74 17.22
N THR A 9 13.40 6.48 16.16
CA THR A 9 13.90 7.86 16.24
C THR A 9 12.85 8.78 15.64
N ALA A 10 12.31 9.69 16.45
CA ALA A 10 11.32 10.65 16.00
C ALA A 10 11.92 11.70 15.02
N PRO A 11 11.10 12.35 14.18
CA PRO A 11 11.55 13.46 13.35
C PRO A 11 12.10 14.62 14.18
N ASP A 12 13.02 15.37 13.59
CA ASP A 12 13.44 16.65 14.16
C ASP A 12 12.46 17.77 13.76
N PHE A 13 11.48 18.02 14.62
CA PHE A 13 10.46 19.04 14.38
C PHE A 13 10.97 20.48 14.48
N SER A 14 12.23 20.70 14.85
CA SER A 14 12.85 22.02 14.85
C SER A 14 13.33 22.48 13.46
N LEU A 15 13.35 21.58 12.50
CA LEU A 15 13.66 21.91 11.11
C LEU A 15 12.66 22.95 10.58
N PRO A 16 13.11 24.01 9.89
CA PRO A 16 12.22 25.09 9.43
C PRO A 16 11.01 24.59 8.61
N SER A 17 11.20 23.56 7.79
CA SER A 17 10.12 22.95 7.00
C SER A 17 9.00 22.35 7.84
N LEU A 18 9.30 21.89 9.05
CA LEU A 18 8.32 21.31 9.98
C LEU A 18 7.88 22.31 11.05
N ALA A 19 8.81 23.13 11.54
CA ALA A 19 8.49 24.17 12.53
C ALA A 19 7.45 25.17 11.99
N ASP A 20 7.66 25.63 10.75
CA ASP A 20 6.81 26.63 10.09
C ASP A 20 5.62 26.02 9.34
N ALA A 21 5.46 24.70 9.33
CA ALA A 21 4.36 24.04 8.65
C ALA A 21 3.00 24.50 9.20
N PRO A 22 1.94 24.55 8.37
CA PRO A 22 0.58 24.85 8.83
C PRO A 22 0.01 23.72 9.67
N ASN A 23 -1.09 23.98 10.37
CA ASN A 23 -1.89 22.89 10.94
C ASN A 23 -2.53 22.04 9.83
N ALA A 24 -2.74 20.77 10.09
CA ALA A 24 -3.48 19.89 9.22
C ALA A 24 -4.92 20.41 9.00
N THR A 25 -5.39 20.34 7.77
CA THR A 25 -6.78 20.68 7.46
C THR A 25 -7.69 19.57 7.95
N LEU A 26 -8.66 19.93 8.80
CA LEU A 26 -9.65 19.00 9.33
C LEU A 26 -11.01 19.29 8.73
N VAL A 27 -11.65 18.29 8.14
CA VAL A 27 -12.98 18.42 7.52
C VAL A 27 -13.93 17.40 8.15
N PRO A 28 -15.14 17.81 8.54
CA PRO A 28 -16.10 16.89 9.10
C PRO A 28 -16.58 15.87 8.06
N ALA A 29 -16.68 14.61 8.44
CA ALA A 29 -17.26 13.56 7.62
C ALA A 29 -18.71 13.93 7.23
N PRO A 30 -19.07 13.85 5.94
CA PRO A 30 -20.38 14.31 5.47
C PRO A 30 -21.54 13.42 5.93
N LYS A 31 -21.24 12.14 6.17
CA LYS A 31 -22.19 11.14 6.67
C LYS A 31 -21.43 9.91 7.21
N ASP A 32 -22.14 9.00 7.87
CA ASP A 32 -21.57 7.73 8.32
C ASP A 32 -20.91 6.97 7.16
N PHE A 33 -19.74 6.40 7.43
CA PHE A 33 -18.94 5.55 6.53
C PHE A 33 -18.33 6.27 5.32
N VAL A 34 -18.39 7.60 5.26
CA VAL A 34 -17.89 8.40 4.15
C VAL A 34 -16.91 9.45 4.63
N ALA A 35 -15.69 9.40 4.09
CA ALA A 35 -14.71 10.45 4.27
C ALA A 35 -15.01 11.68 3.37
N PRO A 36 -14.57 12.89 3.75
CA PRO A 36 -14.65 14.07 2.89
C PRO A 36 -13.75 13.93 1.66
N GLU A 37 -13.96 14.80 0.69
CA GLU A 37 -13.04 14.90 -0.46
C GLU A 37 -11.63 15.23 0.00
N ASN A 38 -10.64 14.73 -0.71
CA ASN A 38 -9.22 14.94 -0.44
C ASN A 38 -8.76 14.49 0.95
N TYR A 39 -9.46 13.51 1.56
CA TYR A 39 -9.03 12.93 2.82
C TYR A 39 -7.61 12.36 2.73
N HIS A 40 -6.88 12.39 3.85
CA HIS A 40 -5.60 11.73 3.99
C HIS A 40 -5.82 10.22 4.27
N ALA A 41 -5.27 9.38 3.39
CA ALA A 41 -5.26 7.94 3.59
C ALA A 41 -3.99 7.54 4.34
N MET A 42 -4.16 6.93 5.51
CA MET A 42 -3.06 6.47 6.35
C MET A 42 -2.20 5.42 5.65
N SER A 43 -0.91 5.48 5.89
CA SER A 43 0.09 4.50 5.46
C SER A 43 0.41 3.48 6.57
N ILE A 44 1.44 2.67 6.35
CA ILE A 44 1.97 1.75 7.38
C ILE A 44 3.07 2.39 8.24
N TYR A 45 3.48 3.61 7.93
CA TYR A 45 4.53 4.32 8.66
C TYR A 45 3.98 5.12 9.83
N PRO A 46 4.82 5.54 10.77
CA PRO A 46 4.47 6.56 11.74
C PRO A 46 4.07 7.87 11.04
N GLU A 47 2.92 8.39 11.38
CA GLU A 47 2.40 9.62 10.80
C GLU A 47 2.10 10.65 11.87
N TYR A 48 2.47 11.88 11.57
CA TYR A 48 2.27 13.02 12.43
C TYR A 48 1.37 14.05 11.75
N LEU A 49 0.40 14.55 12.50
CA LEU A 49 -0.45 15.65 12.09
C LEU A 49 -0.15 16.87 12.96
N LYS A 50 -0.03 18.05 12.36
CA LYS A 50 0.14 19.29 13.12
C LYS A 50 -1.23 19.79 13.55
N ILE A 51 -1.49 19.73 14.86
CA ILE A 51 -2.75 20.11 15.49
C ILE A 51 -2.44 21.22 16.50
N ASP A 52 -3.09 22.37 16.38
CA ASP A 52 -2.90 23.53 17.26
C ASP A 52 -1.42 23.94 17.44
N GLY A 53 -0.64 23.80 16.36
CA GLY A 53 0.79 24.13 16.32
C GLY A 53 1.74 23.01 16.76
N GLU A 54 1.24 21.91 17.28
CA GLU A 54 2.03 20.78 17.77
C GLU A 54 1.94 19.56 16.85
N TRP A 55 3.06 18.86 16.64
CA TRP A 55 3.08 17.61 15.88
C TRP A 55 2.63 16.44 16.74
N VAL A 56 1.48 15.87 16.42
CA VAL A 56 0.85 14.77 17.16
C VAL A 56 1.01 13.47 16.37
N LEU A 57 1.63 12.46 16.98
CA LEU A 57 1.76 11.13 16.41
C LEU A 57 0.39 10.44 16.39
N ALA A 58 0.01 9.86 15.25
CA ALA A 58 -1.15 8.98 15.18
C ALA A 58 -0.95 7.75 16.10
N ARG A 59 -2.01 7.34 16.78
CA ARG A 59 -1.93 6.27 17.79
C ARG A 59 -1.61 4.90 17.21
N ASP A 60 -1.96 4.70 15.95
CA ASP A 60 -1.74 3.47 15.22
C ASP A 60 -1.20 3.78 13.82
N SER A 61 -0.61 2.79 13.17
CA SER A 61 -0.24 2.85 11.74
C SER A 61 -0.99 1.75 11.02
N ARG A 62 -1.95 2.12 10.20
CA ARG A 62 -2.77 1.16 9.46
C ARG A 62 -3.17 1.71 8.11
N MET A 63 -2.72 1.05 7.06
CA MET A 63 -3.03 1.42 5.68
C MET A 63 -4.54 1.34 5.40
N ASP A 64 -5.01 2.16 4.46
CA ASP A 64 -6.40 2.23 4.00
C ASP A 64 -7.40 2.67 5.07
N CYS A 65 -6.91 3.40 6.06
CA CYS A 65 -7.71 4.04 7.08
C CYS A 65 -7.64 5.56 6.94
N VAL A 66 -8.41 6.28 7.73
CA VAL A 66 -8.38 7.74 7.81
C VAL A 66 -7.89 8.21 9.18
N ALA A 67 -7.25 9.36 9.22
CA ALA A 67 -6.87 10.02 10.45
C ALA A 67 -8.04 10.87 10.97
N VAL A 68 -8.57 10.52 12.12
CA VAL A 68 -9.64 11.25 12.82
C VAL A 68 -9.06 11.96 14.02
N VAL A 69 -9.33 13.25 14.16
CA VAL A 69 -8.87 14.06 15.29
C VAL A 69 -9.99 14.24 16.31
N GLU A 70 -9.72 13.81 17.55
CA GLU A 70 -10.62 13.95 18.69
C GLU A 70 -9.83 14.43 19.90
N ASP A 71 -10.25 15.51 20.53
CA ASP A 71 -9.62 16.09 21.74
C ASP A 71 -8.08 16.27 21.60
N GLY A 72 -7.62 16.71 20.42
CA GLY A 72 -6.20 16.91 20.12
C GLY A 72 -5.39 15.64 19.90
N ALA A 73 -5.99 14.46 19.93
CA ALA A 73 -5.36 13.19 19.61
C ALA A 73 -5.75 12.71 18.20
N VAL A 74 -4.83 11.99 17.54
CA VAL A 74 -5.04 11.44 16.19
C VAL A 74 -5.32 9.94 16.30
N PHE A 75 -6.51 9.55 15.90
CA PHE A 75 -6.97 8.16 15.85
C PHE A 75 -7.02 7.67 14.41
N VAL A 76 -6.72 6.39 14.22
CA VAL A 76 -6.80 5.74 12.91
C VAL A 76 -8.09 4.94 12.83
N ARG A 77 -8.95 5.26 11.86
CA ARG A 77 -10.25 4.61 11.70
C ARG A 77 -10.44 4.03 10.32
N GLU A 78 -10.96 2.81 10.28
CA GLU A 78 -11.47 2.23 9.04
C GLU A 78 -12.74 2.98 8.59
N PHE A 79 -12.99 3.06 7.27
CA PHE A 79 -14.16 3.73 6.71
C PHE A 79 -15.48 3.28 7.34
N ARG A 80 -15.63 1.99 7.64
CA ARG A 80 -16.84 1.43 8.29
C ARG A 80 -17.07 1.94 9.72
N HIS A 81 -16.12 2.62 10.31
CA HIS A 81 -16.22 3.18 11.66
C HIS A 81 -16.34 4.70 11.67
N ILE A 82 -16.28 5.36 10.52
CA ILE A 82 -16.49 6.80 10.39
C ILE A 82 -17.93 7.13 10.75
N ARG A 83 -18.11 8.21 11.52
CA ARG A 83 -19.42 8.80 11.83
C ARG A 83 -19.54 10.19 11.24
N ALA A 84 -20.76 10.57 10.87
CA ALA A 84 -21.03 11.94 10.41
C ALA A 84 -20.54 12.95 11.45
N GLY A 85 -19.75 13.92 10.99
CA GLY A 85 -19.16 14.95 11.85
C GLY A 85 -17.78 14.60 12.43
N ASP A 86 -17.26 13.37 12.28
CA ASP A 86 -15.87 13.06 12.63
C ASP A 86 -14.93 14.02 11.89
N LEU A 87 -14.00 14.65 12.62
CA LEU A 87 -13.01 15.55 12.01
C LEU A 87 -11.89 14.73 11.40
N ILE A 88 -11.87 14.67 10.07
CA ILE A 88 -10.93 13.87 9.28
C ILE A 88 -9.86 14.78 8.68
N ALA A 89 -8.60 14.37 8.78
CA ALA A 89 -7.47 15.05 8.15
C ALA A 89 -7.58 14.96 6.62
N CYS A 90 -7.39 16.10 5.96
CA CYS A 90 -7.44 16.24 4.52
C CYS A 90 -6.13 16.85 4.00
N GLY A 91 -5.65 16.34 2.87
CA GLY A 91 -4.39 16.67 2.23
C GLY A 91 -3.70 15.40 1.75
N ARG A 92 -2.91 15.52 0.71
CA ARG A 92 -2.18 14.38 0.11
C ARG A 92 -0.67 14.63 0.05
N THR A 93 -0.22 15.76 0.55
CA THR A 93 1.21 16.09 0.65
C THR A 93 1.73 15.59 1.99
N GLU A 94 2.62 14.62 1.97
CA GLU A 94 3.02 13.83 3.14
C GLU A 94 4.36 14.27 3.75
N ASN A 95 4.91 15.39 3.27
CA ASN A 95 6.21 15.93 3.67
C ASN A 95 6.14 17.04 4.73
N GLY A 96 4.98 17.32 5.28
CA GLY A 96 4.73 18.37 6.27
C GLY A 96 4.09 19.64 5.71
N GLU A 97 4.11 19.88 4.39
CA GLU A 97 3.63 21.14 3.80
C GLU A 97 2.14 21.42 4.05
N GLU A 98 1.32 20.38 4.22
CA GLU A 98 -0.10 20.47 4.57
C GLU A 98 -0.38 20.09 6.03
N GLY A 99 0.67 20.12 6.89
CA GLY A 99 0.53 19.71 8.28
C GLY A 99 0.37 18.21 8.48
N ILE A 100 0.74 17.41 7.47
CA ILE A 100 0.74 15.95 7.48
C ILE A 100 2.14 15.47 7.13
N LEU A 101 2.75 14.65 8.00
CA LEU A 101 4.08 14.09 7.83
C LEU A 101 4.02 12.57 7.93
N VAL A 102 4.32 11.86 6.85
CA VAL A 102 4.58 10.41 6.86
C VAL A 102 6.07 10.19 7.06
N TYR A 103 6.44 9.61 8.19
CA TYR A 103 7.83 9.50 8.59
C TYR A 103 8.41 8.11 8.38
N THR A 104 9.13 7.94 7.29
CA THR A 104 9.68 6.65 6.86
C THR A 104 11.04 6.32 7.46
N GLU A 105 11.72 7.30 8.09
CA GLU A 105 13.10 7.18 8.53
C GLU A 105 13.24 6.63 9.96
N GLY A 106 12.15 6.59 10.73
CA GLY A 106 12.15 6.35 12.17
C GLY A 106 12.72 5.00 12.61
N PHE A 107 12.72 4.01 11.73
CA PHE A 107 13.24 2.66 11.99
C PHE A 107 14.45 2.31 11.12
N ARG A 108 15.20 3.29 10.63
CA ARG A 108 16.45 3.00 9.92
C ARG A 108 17.42 2.30 10.84
N SER A 109 17.79 1.07 10.47
CA SER A 109 18.87 0.36 11.14
C SER A 109 20.20 1.07 10.88
N LEU A 110 20.94 1.37 11.93
CA LEU A 110 22.30 1.90 11.84
C LEU A 110 23.25 1.00 11.04
N THR A 111 22.93 -0.31 10.96
CA THR A 111 23.69 -1.28 10.16
C THR A 111 23.59 -1.07 8.65
N ALA A 112 22.55 -0.41 8.16
CA ALA A 112 22.45 -0.02 6.75
C ALA A 112 23.42 1.12 6.39
N ALA A 113 23.75 1.97 7.33
CA ALA A 113 24.72 3.06 7.14
C ALA A 113 26.18 2.57 7.16
N GLU A 114 26.47 1.49 7.89
CA GLU A 114 27.83 0.93 7.98
C GLU A 114 28.25 0.12 6.77
N ASN A 115 27.31 -0.44 6.01
CA ASN A 115 27.61 -1.29 4.86
C ASN A 115 27.63 -0.59 3.51
N GLY A 116 27.47 0.72 3.45
CA GLY A 116 27.77 1.56 2.27
C GLY A 116 27.03 1.22 0.97
N ALA A 117 26.07 0.32 1.01
CA ALA A 117 25.23 0.01 -0.12
C ALA A 117 23.91 0.76 0.00
N PRO A 118 23.60 1.69 -0.90
CA PRO A 118 22.23 2.12 -1.04
C PRO A 118 21.42 0.87 -1.41
N HIS A 119 20.42 0.51 -0.61
CA HIS A 119 19.41 -0.39 -1.11
C HIS A 119 18.82 0.26 -2.36
N PRO A 120 18.96 -0.34 -3.56
CA PRO A 120 18.31 0.16 -4.75
C PRO A 120 16.82 -0.12 -4.58
N GLY A 121 16.06 0.89 -4.32
CA GLY A 121 14.64 0.79 -4.06
C GLY A 121 14.33 1.39 -2.71
N GLY A 122 13.86 2.62 -2.73
CA GLY A 122 13.37 3.29 -1.54
C GLY A 122 12.28 2.45 -0.88
N HIS A 123 12.26 2.53 0.40
CA HIS A 123 11.24 2.12 1.34
C HIS A 123 10.23 1.08 0.86
N ASP A 124 10.55 -0.19 1.14
CA ASP A 124 9.65 -1.28 0.81
C ASP A 124 8.47 -1.31 1.76
N ASN A 125 7.38 -0.75 1.31
CA ASN A 125 6.13 -0.75 2.06
C ASN A 125 5.52 -2.15 2.18
N PHE A 126 6.02 -3.11 1.39
CA PHE A 126 5.54 -4.48 1.37
C PHE A 126 6.68 -5.48 1.26
N ALA A 127 7.15 -5.94 2.40
CA ALA A 127 8.27 -6.90 2.48
C ALA A 127 8.03 -8.20 1.67
N PHE A 128 6.80 -8.63 1.48
CA PHE A 128 6.47 -9.82 0.68
C PHE A 128 6.68 -9.63 -0.83
N ARG A 129 6.92 -8.39 -1.31
CA ARG A 129 7.31 -8.13 -2.69
C ARG A 129 8.82 -8.22 -2.93
N LEU A 130 9.60 -8.28 -1.88
CA LEU A 130 11.08 -8.27 -1.92
C LEU A 130 11.69 -9.61 -2.19
N GLY A 131 11.10 -10.56 -2.40
CA GLY A 131 11.76 -11.82 -2.59
C GLY A 131 11.24 -12.56 -3.80
N ARG A 132 12.05 -13.34 -4.38
CA ARG A 132 11.59 -14.48 -5.13
C ARG A 132 10.80 -15.33 -4.15
N SER A 133 9.50 -15.45 -4.34
CA SER A 133 8.73 -16.50 -3.72
C SER A 133 9.46 -17.80 -4.00
N ARG A 134 9.98 -18.40 -2.94
CA ARG A 134 10.74 -19.63 -3.08
C ARG A 134 9.82 -20.77 -2.83
N GLU A 135 9.22 -21.14 -3.86
CA GLU A 135 8.80 -22.51 -3.93
C GLU A 135 9.83 -23.23 -4.76
N THR A 136 10.53 -24.13 -4.12
CA THR A 136 11.29 -25.14 -4.83
C THR A 136 10.26 -26.00 -5.53
N ALA A 137 9.92 -25.60 -6.70
CA ALA A 137 9.20 -26.48 -7.57
C ALA A 137 10.17 -27.51 -8.11
N PHE A 138 9.84 -28.75 -7.94
CA PHE A 138 10.48 -29.80 -8.69
C PHE A 138 10.04 -29.64 -10.15
N SER A 139 10.98 -29.50 -11.07
CA SER A 139 10.72 -29.30 -12.50
C SER A 139 9.76 -30.38 -13.07
N ARG A 140 9.79 -31.57 -12.50
CA ARG A 140 8.89 -32.65 -12.85
C ARG A 140 7.42 -32.34 -12.52
N ASP A 141 7.15 -31.71 -11.38
CA ASP A 141 5.79 -31.35 -10.96
C ASP A 141 5.22 -30.28 -11.90
N TYR A 142 6.05 -29.37 -12.39
CA TYR A 142 5.62 -28.40 -13.41
C TYR A 142 5.33 -29.07 -14.75
N ASP A 143 6.14 -30.02 -15.18
CA ASP A 143 5.88 -30.75 -16.42
C ASP A 143 4.54 -31.52 -16.34
N GLU A 144 4.26 -32.17 -15.23
CA GLU A 144 2.99 -32.84 -14.98
C GLU A 144 1.81 -31.85 -14.98
N LEU A 145 1.99 -30.67 -14.36
CA LEU A 145 1.00 -29.60 -14.37
C LEU A 145 0.73 -29.08 -15.78
N TYR A 146 1.77 -28.88 -16.59
CA TYR A 146 1.60 -28.43 -17.99
C TYR A 146 0.85 -29.46 -18.83
N GLU A 147 1.11 -30.75 -18.67
CA GLU A 147 0.37 -31.79 -19.37
C GLU A 147 -1.09 -31.85 -18.91
N LEU A 148 -1.35 -31.70 -17.61
CA LEU A 148 -2.70 -31.60 -17.07
C LEU A 148 -3.46 -30.41 -17.66
N LEU A 149 -2.85 -29.21 -17.66
CA LEU A 149 -3.48 -28.02 -18.24
C LEU A 149 -3.80 -28.18 -19.72
N ARG A 150 -2.90 -28.83 -20.50
CA ARG A 150 -3.16 -29.12 -21.92
C ARG A 150 -4.34 -30.07 -22.10
N HIS A 151 -4.39 -31.11 -21.27
CA HIS A 151 -5.51 -32.05 -21.31
C HIS A 151 -6.84 -31.37 -20.98
N GLU A 152 -6.86 -30.61 -19.87
CA GLU A 152 -8.07 -29.97 -19.39
C GLU A 152 -8.56 -28.84 -20.29
N ARG A 153 -7.69 -28.14 -20.99
CA ARG A 153 -8.09 -27.17 -22.01
C ARG A 153 -8.97 -27.78 -23.10
N ASP A 154 -8.65 -29.02 -23.51
CA ASP A 154 -9.30 -29.68 -24.65
C ASP A 154 -10.46 -30.58 -24.20
N HIS A 155 -10.53 -31.02 -22.95
CA HIS A 155 -11.46 -32.04 -22.46
C HIS A 155 -12.18 -31.69 -21.15
N GLY A 156 -11.74 -30.69 -20.43
CA GLY A 156 -12.20 -30.36 -19.09
C GLY A 156 -12.72 -28.95 -18.92
N PHE A 157 -12.53 -28.41 -17.72
CA PHE A 157 -12.93 -27.06 -17.35
C PHE A 157 -11.93 -26.47 -16.34
N ILE A 158 -11.23 -25.43 -16.74
CA ILE A 158 -10.16 -24.82 -15.94
C ILE A 158 -10.68 -23.60 -15.19
N VAL A 159 -10.65 -23.66 -13.86
CA VAL A 159 -10.99 -22.55 -12.97
C VAL A 159 -9.74 -22.05 -12.27
N TRP A 160 -9.43 -20.79 -12.46
CA TRP A 160 -8.36 -20.11 -11.73
C TRP A 160 -8.94 -19.43 -10.49
N VAL A 161 -8.47 -19.81 -9.31
CA VAL A 161 -8.81 -19.15 -8.04
C VAL A 161 -7.61 -18.35 -7.60
N MET A 162 -7.70 -17.03 -7.69
CA MET A 162 -6.54 -16.16 -7.63
C MET A 162 -6.64 -15.10 -6.53
N GLY A 163 -5.51 -14.87 -5.88
CA GLY A 163 -5.31 -13.71 -5.01
C GLY A 163 -4.66 -12.54 -5.76
N PRO A 164 -4.45 -11.39 -5.12
CA PRO A 164 -3.96 -10.17 -5.77
C PRO A 164 -2.48 -10.23 -6.16
N ALA A 165 -1.68 -11.12 -5.57
CA ALA A 165 -0.22 -11.09 -5.69
C ALA A 165 0.29 -11.16 -7.14
N PHE A 166 -0.40 -11.87 -8.03
CA PHE A 166 0.04 -12.00 -9.41
C PHE A 166 -0.13 -10.70 -10.22
N THR A 167 -1.00 -9.79 -9.79
CA THR A 167 -1.20 -8.49 -10.48
C THR A 167 -0.15 -7.45 -10.12
N PHE A 168 0.74 -7.76 -9.15
CA PHE A 168 1.72 -6.82 -8.64
C PHE A 168 2.87 -6.50 -9.60
N ASN A 169 3.01 -7.23 -10.67
CA ASN A 169 3.99 -6.92 -11.72
C ASN A 169 3.41 -7.18 -13.12
N GLY A 170 3.94 -6.44 -14.11
CA GLY A 170 3.48 -6.51 -15.49
C GLY A 170 3.67 -7.88 -16.12
N PHE A 171 4.79 -8.56 -15.84
CA PHE A 171 5.07 -9.88 -16.43
C PHE A 171 4.04 -10.93 -16.06
N SER A 172 3.61 -10.96 -14.79
CA SER A 172 2.59 -11.92 -14.34
C SER A 172 1.23 -11.62 -14.97
N ARG A 173 0.86 -10.34 -15.08
CA ARG A 173 -0.38 -9.90 -15.74
C ARG A 173 -0.39 -10.32 -17.21
N ASP A 174 0.69 -10.02 -17.94
CA ASP A 174 0.83 -10.39 -19.35
C ASP A 174 0.84 -11.90 -19.57
N ALA A 175 1.50 -12.65 -18.68
CA ALA A 175 1.50 -14.10 -18.74
C ALA A 175 0.09 -14.67 -18.56
N PHE A 176 -0.68 -14.14 -17.59
CA PHE A 176 -2.05 -14.61 -17.37
C PHE A 176 -2.98 -14.23 -18.52
N ALA A 177 -2.86 -13.03 -19.09
CA ALA A 177 -3.61 -12.64 -20.28
C ALA A 177 -3.38 -13.63 -21.43
N LYS A 178 -2.11 -14.03 -21.67
CA LYS A 178 -1.79 -15.05 -22.67
C LYS A 178 -2.37 -16.43 -22.36
N ILE A 179 -2.43 -16.81 -21.08
CA ILE A 179 -3.08 -18.05 -20.64
C ILE A 179 -4.56 -18.02 -20.98
N VAL A 180 -5.25 -16.90 -20.70
CA VAL A 180 -6.66 -16.70 -21.03
C VAL A 180 -6.88 -16.74 -22.55
N ASP A 181 -6.09 -15.96 -23.31
CA ASP A 181 -6.18 -15.90 -24.79
C ASP A 181 -5.93 -17.26 -25.46
N ALA A 182 -5.08 -18.09 -24.85
CA ALA A 182 -4.77 -19.42 -25.31
C ALA A 182 -5.82 -20.50 -24.91
N GLY A 183 -6.90 -20.10 -24.25
CA GLY A 183 -8.00 -21.00 -23.87
C GLY A 183 -7.73 -21.86 -22.65
N TYR A 184 -6.80 -21.45 -21.77
CA TYR A 184 -6.51 -22.16 -20.52
C TYR A 184 -7.23 -21.59 -19.30
N ALA A 185 -8.31 -20.85 -19.51
CA ALA A 185 -9.16 -20.33 -18.44
C ALA A 185 -10.62 -20.28 -18.87
N ASP A 186 -11.44 -21.11 -18.29
CA ASP A 186 -12.90 -21.11 -18.49
C ASP A 186 -13.59 -20.18 -17.48
N ALA A 187 -13.02 -20.08 -16.28
CA ALA A 187 -13.50 -19.17 -15.26
C ALA A 187 -12.36 -18.64 -14.37
N VAL A 188 -12.54 -17.43 -13.84
CA VAL A 188 -11.65 -16.82 -12.86
C VAL A 188 -12.45 -16.45 -11.62
N PHE A 189 -12.06 -16.99 -10.47
CA PHE A 189 -12.60 -16.62 -9.17
C PHE A 189 -11.56 -15.80 -8.41
N ALA A 190 -11.98 -14.63 -7.97
CA ALA A 190 -11.10 -13.73 -7.26
C ALA A 190 -11.86 -12.90 -6.23
N GLY A 191 -11.16 -12.45 -5.21
CA GLY A 191 -11.66 -11.46 -4.28
C GLY A 191 -11.55 -10.04 -4.84
N ASN A 192 -12.17 -9.09 -4.14
CA ASN A 192 -12.11 -7.66 -4.48
C ASN A 192 -10.68 -7.12 -4.59
N ALA A 193 -9.75 -7.62 -3.79
CA ALA A 193 -8.36 -7.17 -3.82
C ALA A 193 -7.69 -7.42 -5.18
N LEU A 194 -7.94 -8.57 -5.82
CA LEU A 194 -7.43 -8.83 -7.16
C LEU A 194 -7.99 -7.80 -8.16
N ALA A 195 -9.31 -7.63 -8.18
CA ALA A 195 -9.97 -6.70 -9.11
C ALA A 195 -9.45 -5.28 -8.92
N THR A 196 -9.32 -4.84 -7.66
CA THR A 196 -8.82 -3.50 -7.33
C THR A 196 -7.40 -3.28 -7.85
N HIS A 197 -6.47 -4.20 -7.56
CA HIS A 197 -5.07 -4.02 -7.95
C HIS A 197 -4.83 -4.25 -9.45
N ASP A 198 -5.65 -5.05 -10.11
CA ASP A 198 -5.58 -5.18 -11.56
C ASP A 198 -6.06 -3.90 -12.26
N LEU A 199 -7.15 -3.30 -11.77
CA LEU A 199 -7.63 -2.00 -12.25
C LEU A 199 -6.66 -0.87 -11.89
N GLU A 200 -6.04 -0.88 -10.71
CA GLU A 200 -4.97 0.05 -10.34
C GLU A 200 -3.82 -0.02 -11.36
N GLY A 201 -3.39 -1.24 -11.71
CA GLY A 201 -2.38 -1.46 -12.73
C GLY A 201 -2.80 -0.92 -14.10
N ALA A 202 -4.05 -1.04 -14.46
CA ALA A 202 -4.58 -0.55 -15.73
C ALA A 202 -4.71 0.99 -15.78
N TYR A 203 -5.11 1.64 -14.68
CA TYR A 203 -5.33 3.08 -14.65
C TYR A 203 -4.07 3.89 -14.33
N PHE A 204 -3.25 3.40 -13.41
CA PHE A 204 -2.14 4.15 -12.84
C PHE A 204 -0.77 3.55 -13.13
N HIS A 205 -0.69 2.37 -13.77
CA HIS A 205 0.53 1.58 -13.94
C HIS A 205 1.22 1.27 -12.61
N THR A 206 0.45 1.18 -11.53
CA THR A 206 0.96 0.83 -10.20
C THR A 206 0.21 -0.35 -9.62
N SER A 207 0.83 -1.01 -8.66
CA SER A 207 0.17 -1.96 -7.78
C SER A 207 0.74 -1.78 -6.38
N LEU A 208 -0.13 -1.58 -5.40
CA LEU A 208 0.26 -1.22 -4.04
C LEU A 208 1.18 0.02 -4.00
N GLY A 209 0.95 0.98 -4.90
CA GLY A 209 1.72 2.20 -4.98
C GLY A 209 3.08 2.11 -5.66
N GLN A 210 3.46 0.93 -6.14
CA GLN A 210 4.70 0.71 -6.89
C GLN A 210 4.41 0.53 -8.37
N ASP A 211 5.29 1.06 -9.20
CA ASP A 211 5.24 0.82 -10.65
C ASP A 211 5.31 -0.68 -10.96
N ILE A 212 4.40 -1.17 -11.81
CA ILE A 212 4.28 -2.60 -12.10
C ILE A 212 5.43 -3.19 -12.94
N GLU A 213 6.23 -2.33 -13.58
CA GLU A 213 7.38 -2.75 -14.41
C GLU A 213 8.70 -2.56 -13.64
N THR A 214 8.92 -1.36 -13.09
CA THR A 214 10.20 -1.02 -12.46
C THR A 214 10.25 -1.42 -10.98
N GLN A 215 9.09 -1.63 -10.36
CA GLN A 215 8.95 -1.90 -8.92
C GLN A 215 9.37 -0.72 -8.03
N GLU A 216 9.51 0.47 -8.60
CA GLU A 216 9.83 1.67 -7.85
C GLU A 216 8.58 2.28 -7.22
N ASN A 217 8.73 2.83 -6.01
CA ASN A 217 7.65 3.52 -5.35
C ASN A 217 7.28 4.80 -6.11
N ARG A 218 5.98 5.00 -6.34
CA ARG A 218 5.47 6.25 -6.90
C ARG A 218 5.06 7.21 -5.79
N PRO A 219 5.31 8.52 -5.95
CA PRO A 219 4.80 9.52 -5.01
C PRO A 219 3.29 9.37 -4.82
N ASN A 220 2.82 9.38 -3.58
CA ASN A 220 1.41 9.18 -3.22
C ASN A 220 0.79 7.88 -3.78
N GLY A 221 1.62 6.89 -4.10
CA GLY A 221 1.17 5.66 -4.76
C GLY A 221 0.15 4.86 -3.95
N HIS A 222 0.18 4.98 -2.61
CA HIS A 222 -0.77 4.30 -1.72
C HIS A 222 -2.22 4.82 -1.87
N TYR A 223 -2.45 5.99 -2.51
CA TYR A 223 -3.79 6.44 -2.87
C TYR A 223 -4.36 5.74 -4.11
N HIS A 224 -3.52 5.21 -4.98
CA HIS A 224 -3.95 4.74 -6.30
C HIS A 224 -5.01 3.65 -6.24
N HIS A 225 -4.88 2.67 -5.34
CA HIS A 225 -5.91 1.64 -5.20
C HIS A 225 -7.22 2.18 -4.60
N LEU A 226 -7.14 3.15 -3.66
CA LEU A 226 -8.32 3.82 -3.12
C LEU A 226 -9.01 4.67 -4.18
N ASP A 227 -8.25 5.42 -4.98
CA ASP A 227 -8.78 6.19 -6.10
C ASP A 227 -9.41 5.26 -7.16
N THR A 228 -8.86 4.06 -7.35
CA THR A 228 -9.42 3.04 -8.23
C THR A 228 -10.77 2.51 -7.73
N ILE A 229 -10.89 2.25 -6.42
CA ILE A 229 -12.15 1.78 -5.80
C ILE A 229 -13.24 2.86 -5.90
N ASN A 230 -12.86 4.13 -5.85
CA ASN A 230 -13.79 5.26 -5.82
C ASN A 230 -14.22 5.74 -7.23
N ARG A 231 -13.69 5.17 -8.28
CA ARG A 231 -14.08 5.43 -9.67
C ARG A 231 -15.19 4.53 -10.17
#